data_6bfc802647b56d76e63d4c21b65d27fe
#
_entry.id   6bfc802647b56d76e63d4c21b65d27fe
#
_cell.length_a   1.000
_cell.length_b   1.000
_cell.length_c   1.000
_cell.angle_alpha   90.00
_cell.angle_beta   90.00
_cell.angle_gamma   90.00
#
_symmetry.space_group_name_H-M   'P 1'
#
loop_
_entity.id
_entity.type
_entity.pdbx_description
1 polymer ?
#
loop_
_entity_poly.entity_id
_entity_poly.type
_entity_poly.pdbx_seq_one_letter_code
_entity_poly.pdbx_strand_id
1 'polypeptide(L)'
;TRQNPNRISLMRSSDSGKTWSLEEVTEQIYTLFDEAPDGCVQSCFIASGKIFQSRVIKVGTHYRIYAALTARPNGNRVIYSDDFGKTWNVLGNLDQLPVPYGDEPKCEELPDGRVVISSRAMGGRYFNIYTYSDVAAGKGSWDEAAPSGKRAKGCISLENACNGEILI
;
A
#
# COMPACT_ATOMS: atom_id res chain seq x y z
N THR A 1 5.05 -15.65 -10.92
CA THR A 1 6.16 -15.01 -11.67
C THR A 1 5.61 -13.95 -12.60
N ARG A 2 6.46 -13.06 -13.10
CA ARG A 2 6.07 -12.00 -14.06
C ARG A 2 5.44 -12.56 -15.35
N GLN A 3 5.85 -13.76 -15.79
CA GLN A 3 5.26 -14.44 -16.95
C GLN A 3 3.90 -15.10 -16.64
N ASN A 4 3.63 -15.36 -15.37
CA ASN A 4 2.34 -15.87 -14.90
C ASN A 4 1.96 -15.13 -13.62
N PRO A 5 1.52 -13.86 -13.74
CA PRO A 5 1.27 -12.99 -12.60
C PRO A 5 0.01 -13.40 -11.85
N ASN A 6 -0.02 -13.12 -10.56
CA ASN A 6 -1.27 -13.10 -9.81
C ASN A 6 -2.18 -12.04 -10.41
N ARG A 7 -3.41 -12.39 -10.69
CA ARG A 7 -4.38 -11.45 -11.26
C ARG A 7 -4.86 -10.47 -10.20
N ILE A 8 -4.90 -9.21 -10.57
CA ILE A 8 -5.41 -8.12 -9.76
C ILE A 8 -6.57 -7.48 -10.53
N SER A 9 -7.73 -7.46 -9.90
CA SER A 9 -8.94 -6.90 -10.51
C SER A 9 -9.61 -5.94 -9.55
N LEU A 10 -10.23 -4.90 -10.11
CA LEU A 10 -11.09 -3.97 -9.40
C LEU A 10 -12.55 -4.30 -9.67
N MET A 11 -13.34 -4.25 -8.64
CA MET A 11 -14.81 -4.29 -8.76
C MET A 11 -15.36 -2.89 -8.48
N ARG A 12 -16.19 -2.41 -9.38
CA ARG A 12 -16.83 -1.08 -9.26
C ARG A 12 -18.34 -1.21 -9.29
N SER A 13 -18.98 -0.41 -8.45
CA SER A 13 -20.42 -0.20 -8.48
C SER A 13 -20.73 1.29 -8.58
N SER A 14 -21.66 1.66 -9.44
CA SER A 14 -22.19 3.02 -9.57
C SER A 14 -23.62 3.17 -9.06
N ASP A 15 -24.19 2.10 -8.50
CA ASP A 15 -25.59 2.02 -8.08
C ASP A 15 -25.76 1.54 -6.63
N SER A 16 -24.81 1.92 -5.76
CA SER A 16 -24.80 1.55 -4.34
C SER A 16 -24.71 0.05 -4.10
N GLY A 17 -23.93 -0.66 -4.94
CA GLY A 17 -23.65 -2.08 -4.76
C GLY A 17 -24.69 -3.03 -5.35
N LYS A 18 -25.66 -2.53 -6.11
CA LYS A 18 -26.68 -3.39 -6.74
C LYS A 18 -26.12 -4.16 -7.94
N THR A 19 -25.28 -3.49 -8.72
CA THR A 19 -24.54 -4.11 -9.82
C THR A 19 -23.06 -3.80 -9.73
N TRP A 20 -22.22 -4.68 -10.29
CA TRP A 20 -20.78 -4.58 -10.23
C TRP A 20 -20.16 -4.84 -11.59
N SER A 21 -19.18 -4.04 -11.95
CA SER A 21 -18.31 -4.30 -13.10
C SER A 21 -16.94 -4.77 -12.61
N LEU A 22 -16.35 -5.70 -13.33
CA LEU A 22 -15.00 -6.20 -13.09
C LEU A 22 -14.05 -5.60 -14.11
N GLU A 23 -12.96 -5.03 -13.63
CA GLU A 23 -11.87 -4.47 -14.44
C GLU A 23 -10.56 -5.13 -14.05
N GLU A 24 -9.85 -5.71 -15.00
CA GLU A 24 -8.54 -6.29 -14.74
C GLU A 24 -7.46 -5.21 -14.82
N VAL A 25 -6.66 -5.10 -13.76
CA VAL A 25 -5.59 -4.09 -13.64
C VAL A 25 -4.21 -4.71 -13.41
N THR A 26 -4.08 -6.01 -13.61
CA THR A 26 -2.84 -6.76 -13.34
C THR A 26 -1.63 -6.11 -13.98
N GLU A 27 -1.64 -5.91 -15.30
CA GLU A 27 -0.51 -5.34 -16.01
C GLU A 27 -0.21 -3.91 -15.56
N GLN A 28 -1.25 -3.10 -15.36
CA GLN A 28 -1.09 -1.73 -14.87
C GLN A 28 -0.38 -1.67 -13.51
N ILE A 29 -0.70 -2.58 -12.60
CA ILE A 29 -0.06 -2.61 -11.27
C ILE A 29 1.37 -3.15 -11.35
N TYR A 30 1.62 -4.18 -12.14
CA TYR A 30 2.96 -4.75 -12.24
C TYR A 30 3.95 -3.79 -12.92
N THR A 31 3.53 -3.05 -13.94
CA THR A 31 4.39 -2.08 -14.63
C THR A 31 4.83 -0.92 -13.75
N LEU A 32 4.15 -0.64 -12.66
CA LEU A 32 4.59 0.35 -11.67
C LEU A 32 5.97 0.03 -11.07
N PHE A 33 6.39 -1.23 -11.14
CA PHE A 33 7.62 -1.74 -10.51
C PHE A 33 8.66 -2.24 -11.50
N ASP A 34 8.47 -2.06 -12.80
CA ASP A 34 9.41 -2.56 -13.81
C ASP A 34 10.79 -1.89 -13.73
N GLU A 35 10.84 -0.65 -13.25
CA GLU A 35 12.08 0.11 -13.06
C GLU A 35 12.64 0.05 -11.63
N ALA A 36 12.14 -0.87 -10.79
CA ALA A 36 12.64 -0.99 -9.43
C ALA A 36 14.12 -1.42 -9.42
N PRO A 37 14.97 -0.82 -8.55
CA PRO A 37 16.42 -1.11 -8.51
C PRO A 37 16.75 -2.57 -8.27
N ASP A 38 15.91 -3.27 -7.52
CA ASP A 38 16.06 -4.70 -7.20
C ASP A 38 15.55 -5.63 -8.32
N GLY A 39 15.26 -5.07 -9.48
CA GLY A 39 14.66 -5.77 -10.62
C GLY A 39 13.14 -5.80 -10.59
N CYS A 40 12.56 -6.29 -11.68
CA CYS A 40 11.10 -6.31 -11.82
C CYS A 40 10.44 -7.24 -10.80
N VAL A 41 9.29 -6.81 -10.32
CA VAL A 41 8.47 -7.59 -9.40
C VAL A 41 7.95 -8.86 -10.07
N GLN A 42 8.13 -9.99 -9.41
CA GLN A 42 7.70 -11.30 -9.89
C GLN A 42 6.29 -11.66 -9.46
N SER A 43 5.82 -11.11 -8.34
CA SER A 43 4.51 -11.40 -7.81
C SER A 43 4.01 -10.21 -6.99
N CYS A 44 2.86 -9.66 -7.39
CA CYS A 44 2.12 -8.67 -6.62
C CYS A 44 0.84 -9.27 -6.07
N PHE A 45 0.44 -8.87 -4.89
CA PHE A 45 -0.91 -9.11 -4.39
C PHE A 45 -1.32 -8.05 -3.36
N ILE A 46 -2.59 -7.67 -3.44
CA ILE A 46 -3.22 -6.84 -2.43
C ILE A 46 -3.52 -7.75 -1.24
N ALA A 47 -2.89 -7.50 -0.11
CA ALA A 47 -3.17 -8.25 1.11
C ALA A 47 -4.60 -8.00 1.56
N SER A 48 -5.14 -8.92 2.35
CA SER A 48 -6.48 -8.76 2.93
C SER A 48 -6.56 -7.48 3.77
N GLY A 49 -7.04 -6.45 3.19
CA GLY A 49 -7.16 -5.10 3.74
C GLY A 49 -8.13 -4.31 2.90
N LYS A 50 -8.35 -3.08 3.32
CA LYS A 50 -9.21 -2.16 2.58
C LYS A 50 -8.40 -1.32 1.60
N ILE A 51 -8.97 -1.01 0.46
CA ILE A 51 -8.68 0.22 -0.26
C ILE A 51 -9.41 1.32 0.49
N PHE A 52 -8.73 2.39 0.85
CA PHE A 52 -9.39 3.50 1.53
C PHE A 52 -9.27 4.80 0.73
N GLN A 53 -10.23 5.68 0.93
CA GLN A 53 -10.24 7.01 0.35
C GLN A 53 -9.76 8.01 1.40
N SER A 54 -8.87 8.91 1.01
CA SER A 54 -8.42 10.02 1.85
C SER A 54 -9.59 10.86 2.32
N ARG A 55 -9.50 11.35 3.54
CA ARG A 55 -10.42 12.33 4.11
C ARG A 55 -9.88 13.75 4.00
N VAL A 56 -8.57 13.87 3.75
CA VAL A 56 -7.83 15.13 3.78
C VAL A 56 -7.37 15.55 2.39
N ILE A 57 -6.81 14.59 1.61
CA ILE A 57 -6.16 14.88 0.33
C ILE A 57 -7.15 14.72 -0.81
N LYS A 58 -7.39 15.84 -1.50
CA LYS A 58 -8.19 15.90 -2.71
C LYS A 58 -7.36 16.46 -3.86
N VAL A 59 -7.32 15.73 -4.97
CA VAL A 59 -6.62 16.14 -6.19
C VAL A 59 -7.64 16.26 -7.32
N GLY A 60 -7.75 17.42 -7.90
CA GLY A 60 -8.81 17.71 -8.88
C GLY A 60 -10.20 17.49 -8.28
N THR A 61 -10.95 16.57 -8.84
CA THR A 61 -12.34 16.27 -8.42
C THR A 61 -12.45 15.10 -7.44
N HIS A 62 -11.38 14.33 -7.25
CA HIS A 62 -11.42 13.10 -6.46
C HIS A 62 -10.56 13.22 -5.20
N TYR A 63 -11.01 12.57 -4.13
CA TYR A 63 -10.14 12.28 -3.01
C TYR A 63 -9.22 11.13 -3.38
N ARG A 64 -7.94 11.24 -3.01
CA ARG A 64 -6.93 10.21 -3.22
C ARG A 64 -7.35 8.90 -2.58
N ILE A 65 -7.17 7.80 -3.29
CA ILE A 65 -7.36 6.46 -2.74
C ILE A 65 -6.03 5.73 -2.62
N TYR A 66 -5.93 4.85 -1.67
CA TYR A 66 -4.71 4.11 -1.34
C TYR A 66 -4.97 2.62 -1.21
N ALA A 67 -3.97 1.84 -1.58
CA ALA A 67 -3.92 0.41 -1.31
C ALA A 67 -2.51 -0.01 -0.91
N ALA A 68 -2.40 -0.85 0.10
CA ALA A 68 -1.14 -1.50 0.42
C ALA A 68 -1.05 -2.84 -0.31
N LEU A 69 0.13 -3.16 -0.83
CA LEU A 69 0.38 -4.40 -1.53
C LEU A 69 1.75 -4.99 -1.20
N THR A 70 1.85 -6.29 -1.36
CA THR A 70 3.13 -7.00 -1.36
C THR A 70 3.65 -7.11 -2.79
N ALA A 71 4.89 -6.69 -2.99
CA ALA A 71 5.60 -6.73 -4.27
C ALA A 71 6.85 -7.59 -4.12
N ARG A 72 6.80 -8.85 -4.51
CA ARG A 72 7.91 -9.79 -4.31
C ARG A 72 8.87 -9.85 -5.50
N PRO A 73 10.18 -9.88 -5.25
CA PRO A 73 10.87 -10.01 -3.95
C PRO A 73 11.05 -8.69 -3.19
N ASN A 74 10.67 -7.57 -3.75
CA ASN A 74 11.07 -6.21 -3.38
C ASN A 74 10.46 -5.68 -2.06
N GLY A 75 9.48 -6.35 -1.47
CA GLY A 75 8.87 -5.94 -0.20
C GLY A 75 7.50 -5.29 -0.35
N ASN A 76 7.02 -4.68 0.73
CA ASN A 76 5.69 -4.09 0.77
C ASN A 76 5.70 -2.64 0.29
N ARG A 77 4.65 -2.24 -0.41
CA ARG A 77 4.49 -0.92 -1.01
C ARG A 77 3.08 -0.38 -0.73
N VAL A 78 2.93 0.91 -0.90
CA VAL A 78 1.63 1.58 -0.98
C VAL A 78 1.51 2.19 -2.38
N ILE A 79 0.37 1.99 -3.00
CA ILE A 79 0.00 2.63 -4.25
C ILE A 79 -1.17 3.58 -4.01
N TYR A 80 -1.28 4.58 -4.86
CA TYR A 80 -2.38 5.54 -4.78
C TYR A 80 -2.96 5.87 -6.15
N SER A 81 -4.17 6.40 -6.15
CA SER A 81 -4.86 6.90 -7.34
C SER A 81 -5.57 8.21 -7.03
N ASP A 82 -5.50 9.17 -7.96
CA ASP A 82 -6.17 10.47 -7.91
C ASP A 82 -7.37 10.57 -8.85
N ASP A 83 -7.70 9.50 -9.56
CA ASP A 83 -8.76 9.46 -10.57
C ASP A 83 -9.77 8.31 -10.32
N PHE A 84 -9.98 8.01 -9.04
CA PHE A 84 -10.88 6.96 -8.59
C PHE A 84 -10.49 5.56 -9.08
N GLY A 85 -9.17 5.27 -9.09
CA GLY A 85 -8.59 3.97 -9.41
C GLY A 85 -8.53 3.65 -10.90
N LYS A 86 -8.62 4.65 -11.79
CA LYS A 86 -8.40 4.46 -13.23
C LYS A 86 -6.92 4.30 -13.53
N THR A 87 -6.10 5.12 -12.86
CA THR A 87 -4.64 5.00 -12.92
C THR A 87 -4.06 4.91 -11.50
N TRP A 88 -2.92 4.24 -11.39
CA TRP A 88 -2.24 4.01 -10.13
C TRP A 88 -0.80 4.49 -10.18
N ASN A 89 -0.27 4.92 -9.05
CA ASN A 89 1.10 5.34 -8.84
C ASN A 89 1.65 4.73 -7.56
N VAL A 90 2.97 4.57 -7.47
CA VAL A 90 3.64 4.17 -6.24
C VAL A 90 3.73 5.38 -5.31
N LEU A 91 3.40 5.22 -4.04
CA LEU A 91 3.60 6.24 -3.03
C LEU A 91 5.07 6.23 -2.59
N GLY A 92 5.77 7.32 -2.87
CA GLY A 92 7.22 7.42 -2.68
C GLY A 92 8.02 6.95 -3.90
N ASN A 93 9.32 6.83 -3.73
CA ASN A 93 10.23 6.40 -4.78
C ASN A 93 10.41 4.88 -4.79
N LEU A 94 10.76 4.32 -5.94
CA LEU A 94 11.08 2.91 -6.05
C LEU A 94 12.38 2.55 -5.32
N ASP A 95 13.30 3.51 -5.16
CA ASP A 95 14.57 3.34 -4.45
C ASP A 95 14.43 3.17 -2.94
N GLN A 96 13.31 3.63 -2.38
CA GLN A 96 13.05 3.54 -0.95
C GLN A 96 11.93 2.54 -0.65
N LEU A 97 12.26 1.44 0.00
CA LEU A 97 11.27 0.52 0.53
C LEU A 97 10.64 1.10 1.80
N PRO A 98 9.32 1.22 1.88
CA PRO A 98 8.65 1.62 3.12
C PRO A 98 9.03 0.73 4.29
N VAL A 99 9.06 -0.58 4.07
CA VAL A 99 9.44 -1.60 5.04
C VAL A 99 10.27 -2.68 4.33
N PRO A 100 11.48 -2.98 4.82
CA PRO A 100 12.45 -3.82 4.10
C PRO A 100 12.03 -5.28 4.02
N TYR A 101 11.29 -5.76 5.01
CA TYR A 101 10.83 -7.15 5.08
C TYR A 101 9.41 -7.16 5.57
N GLY A 102 8.59 -7.96 4.94
CA GLY A 102 7.24 -8.10 5.44
C GLY A 102 6.29 -8.73 4.45
N ASP A 103 5.13 -8.99 4.97
CA ASP A 103 3.98 -9.58 4.27
C ASP A 103 2.72 -8.87 4.76
N GLU A 104 1.60 -9.11 4.11
CA GLU A 104 0.28 -8.65 4.52
C GLU A 104 0.27 -7.20 5.03
N PRO A 105 0.67 -6.23 4.18
CA PRO A 105 0.71 -4.83 4.57
C PRO A 105 -0.70 -4.25 4.69
N LYS A 106 -0.81 -3.24 5.54
CA LYS A 106 -1.96 -2.34 5.64
C LYS A 106 -1.50 -0.91 5.57
N CYS A 107 -2.35 -0.03 5.09
CA CYS A 107 -2.09 1.40 5.20
C CYS A 107 -3.34 2.15 5.65
N GLU A 108 -3.13 3.28 6.29
CA GLU A 108 -4.18 4.19 6.74
C GLU A 108 -3.68 5.63 6.69
N GLU A 109 -4.59 6.59 6.58
CA GLU A 109 -4.29 8.00 6.62
C GLU A 109 -4.32 8.52 8.05
N LEU A 110 -3.29 9.26 8.43
CA LEU A 110 -3.24 10.01 9.68
C LEU A 110 -4.11 11.29 9.57
N PRO A 111 -4.56 11.86 10.70
CA PRO A 111 -5.40 13.06 10.68
C PRO A 111 -4.80 14.27 9.96
N ASP A 112 -3.49 14.31 9.82
CA ASP A 112 -2.74 15.37 9.12
C ASP A 112 -2.46 15.06 7.63
N GLY A 113 -2.99 13.95 7.12
CA GLY A 113 -2.86 13.53 5.72
C GLY A 113 -1.62 12.68 5.43
N ARG A 114 -0.72 12.48 6.39
CA ARG A 114 0.37 11.52 6.24
C ARG A 114 -0.18 10.10 6.14
N VAL A 115 0.57 9.19 5.56
CA VAL A 115 0.14 7.80 5.39
C VAL A 115 1.02 6.87 6.22
N VAL A 116 0.41 6.07 7.07
CA VAL A 116 1.10 5.01 7.80
C VAL A 116 0.95 3.68 7.07
N ILE A 117 2.04 2.93 6.97
CA ILE A 117 2.03 1.52 6.59
C ILE A 117 2.33 0.66 7.82
N SER A 118 1.61 -0.44 7.95
CA SER A 118 1.89 -1.51 8.90
C SER A 118 2.11 -2.79 8.15
N SER A 119 3.24 -3.44 8.36
CA SER A 119 3.64 -4.64 7.65
C SER A 119 3.86 -5.79 8.63
N ARG A 120 3.30 -6.94 8.35
CA ARG A 120 3.61 -8.18 9.06
C ARG A 120 5.07 -8.54 8.86
N ALA A 121 5.75 -8.93 9.95
CA ALA A 121 7.12 -9.40 9.92
C ALA A 121 7.33 -10.52 10.96
N MET A 122 8.46 -11.21 10.88
CA MET A 122 8.88 -12.12 11.94
C MET A 122 9.07 -11.35 13.24
N GLY A 123 8.43 -11.77 14.30
CA GLY A 123 8.54 -11.14 15.63
C GLY A 123 7.67 -9.91 15.86
N GLY A 124 6.71 -9.63 15.00
CA GLY A 124 5.79 -8.50 15.18
C GLY A 124 5.39 -7.82 13.88
N ARG A 125 5.33 -6.50 13.91
CA ARG A 125 5.02 -5.67 12.74
C ARG A 125 6.06 -4.57 12.61
N TYR A 126 6.27 -4.12 11.37
CA TYR A 126 6.99 -2.90 11.06
C TYR A 126 5.99 -1.80 10.71
N PHE A 127 6.30 -0.59 11.14
CA PHE A 127 5.57 0.63 10.80
C PHE A 127 6.50 1.61 10.12
N ASN A 128 5.93 2.38 9.19
CA ASN A 128 6.59 3.54 8.63
C ASN A 128 5.55 4.60 8.29
N ILE A 129 5.98 5.85 8.21
CA ILE A 129 5.11 6.99 7.90
C ILE A 129 5.64 7.69 6.66
N TYR A 130 4.73 7.95 5.74
CA TYR A 130 4.99 8.77 4.56
C TYR A 130 4.58 10.21 4.82
N THR A 131 5.53 11.13 4.60
CA THR A 131 5.31 12.57 4.71
C THR A 131 5.40 13.21 3.33
N TYR A 132 4.37 13.97 2.96
CA TYR A 132 4.33 14.66 1.69
C TYR A 132 5.18 15.93 1.70
N SER A 133 5.96 16.14 0.64
CA SER A 133 6.57 17.43 0.29
C SER A 133 5.75 18.19 -0.75
N ASP A 134 5.03 17.46 -1.61
CA ASP A 134 4.07 17.99 -2.58
C ASP A 134 2.89 17.02 -2.67
N VAL A 135 1.80 17.41 -2.03
CA VAL A 135 0.59 16.60 -1.96
C VAL A 135 -0.01 16.36 -3.34
N ALA A 136 -0.11 17.41 -4.18
CA ALA A 136 -0.74 17.32 -5.48
C ALA A 136 0.02 16.38 -6.43
N ALA A 137 1.35 16.42 -6.39
CA ALA A 137 2.20 15.54 -7.18
C ALA A 137 2.42 14.15 -6.55
N GLY A 138 1.91 13.90 -5.33
CA GLY A 138 2.16 12.66 -4.60
C GLY A 138 3.59 12.47 -4.13
N LYS A 139 4.41 13.56 -4.16
CA LYS A 139 5.83 13.51 -3.79
C LYS A 139 6.02 13.62 -2.28
N GLY A 140 7.02 12.94 -1.77
CA GLY A 140 7.40 12.94 -0.37
C GLY A 140 8.41 11.84 -0.08
N SER A 141 8.50 11.44 1.17
CA SER A 141 9.43 10.40 1.61
C SER A 141 8.86 9.57 2.73
N TRP A 142 9.30 8.34 2.79
CA TRP A 142 9.11 7.46 3.93
C TRP A 142 10.15 7.79 5.01
N ASP A 143 9.74 7.72 6.27
CA ASP A 143 10.66 7.76 7.41
C ASP A 143 11.48 6.45 7.48
N GLU A 144 12.22 6.27 8.56
CA GLU A 144 12.88 5.01 8.86
C GLU A 144 11.85 4.00 9.42
N ALA A 145 11.87 2.78 8.90
CA ALA A 145 10.96 1.73 9.34
C ALA A 145 11.25 1.32 10.80
N ALA A 146 10.23 1.38 11.63
CA ALA A 146 10.33 1.04 13.04
C ALA A 146 9.61 -0.28 13.35
N PRO A 147 10.26 -1.25 14.03
CA PRO A 147 9.59 -2.45 14.49
C PRO A 147 8.65 -2.13 15.66
N SER A 148 7.45 -2.68 15.62
CA SER A 148 6.51 -2.60 16.76
C SER A 148 6.96 -3.41 17.97
N GLY A 149 7.93 -4.22 17.79
CA GLY A 149 8.59 -5.19 18.62
C GLY A 149 8.31 -5.21 20.12
N LYS A 150 8.96 -6.10 20.80
CA LYS A 150 8.92 -6.43 22.24
C LYS A 150 9.03 -5.23 23.23
N ARG A 151 9.18 -4.01 22.71
CA ARG A 151 9.48 -2.81 23.50
C ARG A 151 8.30 -1.88 23.73
N ALA A 152 7.25 -1.98 22.93
CA ALA A 152 6.09 -1.12 23.16
C ALA A 152 5.16 -1.78 24.19
N LYS A 153 4.92 -1.08 25.29
CA LYS A 153 4.00 -1.55 26.34
C LYS A 153 2.61 -1.81 25.73
N GLY A 154 2.13 -3.03 25.85
CA GLY A 154 0.85 -3.44 25.30
C GLY A 154 0.91 -4.01 23.89
N CYS A 155 2.07 -4.02 23.23
CA CYS A 155 2.23 -4.75 21.98
C CYS A 155 2.38 -6.25 22.24
N ILE A 156 1.58 -7.03 21.54
CA ILE A 156 1.75 -8.48 21.49
C ILE A 156 2.85 -8.76 20.47
N SER A 157 4.04 -9.04 20.97
CA SER A 157 5.15 -9.52 20.15
C SER A 157 5.02 -11.05 20.04
N LEU A 158 4.46 -11.50 18.94
CA LEU A 158 4.43 -12.92 18.62
C LEU A 158 5.51 -13.23 17.59
N GLU A 159 6.13 -14.40 17.71
CA GLU A 159 7.06 -14.90 16.71
C GLU A 159 6.42 -14.97 15.32
N ASN A 160 5.12 -15.16 15.28
CA ASN A 160 4.31 -15.24 14.07
C ASN A 160 3.19 -14.18 14.12
N ALA A 161 3.51 -12.95 13.75
CA ALA A 161 2.48 -11.94 13.58
C ALA A 161 1.54 -12.34 12.44
N CYS A 162 0.24 -12.26 12.69
CA CYS A 162 -0.77 -12.49 11.69
C CYS A 162 -1.18 -11.20 11.00
N ASN A 163 -2.04 -11.35 9.99
CA ASN A 163 -2.69 -10.26 9.30
C ASN A 163 -3.49 -9.41 10.31
N GLY A 164 -3.15 -8.14 10.41
CA GLY A 164 -3.83 -7.17 11.27
C GLY A 164 -4.40 -6.01 10.46
N GLU A 165 -5.22 -5.19 11.06
CA GLU A 165 -5.74 -3.97 10.47
C GLU A 165 -5.25 -2.76 11.24
N ILE A 166 -5.24 -1.58 10.59
CA ILE A 166 -5.01 -0.30 11.23
C ILE A 166 -6.34 0.45 11.23
N LEU A 167 -6.68 1.03 12.36
CA LEU A 167 -7.79 1.95 12.52
C LEU A 167 -7.29 3.17 13.26
N ILE A 168 -7.53 4.36 12.70
CA ILE A 168 -7.17 5.67 13.24
C ILE A 168 -8.42 6.54 13.35
#